data_f7da482f7b5e1736a6fe44f3a311c378
#
_entry.id   f7da482f7b5e1736a6fe44f3a311c378
#
_cell.length_a   1.000
_cell.length_b   1.000
_cell.length_c   1.000
_cell.angle_alpha   90.00
_cell.angle_beta   90.00
_cell.angle_gamma   90.00
#
_symmetry.space_group_name_H-M   'P 1'
#
loop_
_entity.id
_entity.type
_entity.pdbx_description
1 polymer ?
#
loop_
_entity_poly.entity_id
_entity_poly.type
_entity_poly.pdbx_seq_one_letter_code
_entity_poly.pdbx_strand_id
1 'polypeptide(L)'
;MKIRKIAALLLAGVMTLGICSCSKSEKTDWDYIADKGTFVAGITLFEPMNYYDENGELTGFETEFTKAVCEKLGVEAKFQEIEWEKKEIELNAKTIDAIWNGLTVTEERKENMSFSKSYVRNKQVVIINTKYA
;
A
#
# COMPACT_ATOMS: atom_id res chain seq x y z
N MET A 1 -62.57 10.37 18.87
CA MET A 1 -62.09 9.42 17.82
C MET A 1 -61.23 10.09 16.73
N LYS A 2 -61.34 11.38 16.44
CA LYS A 2 -60.60 12.10 15.43
C LYS A 2 -59.15 12.45 15.83
N ILE A 3 -58.87 12.76 17.10
CA ILE A 3 -57.56 13.17 17.62
C ILE A 3 -56.56 11.98 17.60
N ARG A 4 -57.01 10.77 17.89
CA ARG A 4 -56.13 9.56 17.86
C ARG A 4 -55.65 9.18 16.46
N LYS A 5 -56.44 9.49 15.42
CA LYS A 5 -56.05 9.24 14.00
C LYS A 5 -55.06 10.27 13.50
N ILE A 6 -55.09 11.51 13.98
CA ILE A 6 -54.15 12.55 13.63
C ILE A 6 -52.79 12.30 14.27
N ALA A 7 -52.77 11.82 15.55
CA ALA A 7 -51.53 11.47 16.22
C ALA A 7 -50.80 10.27 15.55
N ALA A 8 -51.58 9.29 15.06
CA ALA A 8 -51.00 8.14 14.33
C ALA A 8 -50.40 8.54 12.96
N LEU A 9 -50.98 9.50 12.26
CA LEU A 9 -50.46 10.03 10.99
C LEU A 9 -49.20 10.88 11.17
N LEU A 10 -49.06 11.61 12.28
CA LEU A 10 -47.85 12.38 12.62
C LEU A 10 -46.68 11.46 13.04
N LEU A 11 -46.96 10.33 13.73
CA LEU A 11 -45.91 9.37 14.08
C LEU A 11 -45.40 8.59 12.86
N ALA A 12 -46.24 8.32 11.86
CA ALA A 12 -45.82 7.64 10.61
C ALA A 12 -44.95 8.56 9.73
N GLY A 13 -45.19 9.87 9.77
CA GLY A 13 -44.41 10.86 9.00
C GLY A 13 -42.96 11.08 9.52
N VAL A 14 -42.71 10.81 10.81
CA VAL A 14 -41.37 10.99 11.41
C VAL A 14 -40.45 9.78 11.17
N MET A 15 -40.99 8.62 10.91
CA MET A 15 -40.19 7.40 10.64
C MET A 15 -39.63 7.31 9.21
N THR A 16 -40.09 8.12 8.26
CA THR A 16 -39.61 8.07 6.86
C THR A 16 -38.44 9.00 6.58
N LEU A 17 -38.01 9.83 7.53
CA LEU A 17 -36.86 10.74 7.37
C LEU A 17 -35.54 10.20 7.87
N GLY A 18 -35.49 8.94 8.37
CA GLY A 18 -34.32 8.34 9.02
C GLY A 18 -33.47 7.41 8.17
N ILE A 19 -33.77 7.21 6.88
CA ILE A 19 -33.00 6.27 6.03
C ILE A 19 -32.25 7.04 4.93
N CYS A 20 -31.61 8.14 5.26
CA CYS A 20 -30.38 8.52 4.58
C CYS A 20 -29.24 7.84 5.30
N SER A 21 -29.12 6.52 5.14
CA SER A 21 -27.87 5.82 5.39
C SER A 21 -26.88 6.39 4.37
N CYS A 22 -26.09 7.38 4.80
CA CYS A 22 -24.84 7.68 4.14
C CYS A 22 -24.02 6.40 4.17
N SER A 23 -24.06 5.61 3.10
CA SER A 23 -23.06 4.62 2.80
C SER A 23 -21.74 5.41 2.73
N LYS A 24 -21.03 5.49 3.87
CA LYS A 24 -19.64 5.88 3.86
C LYS A 24 -18.96 4.82 3.00
N SER A 25 -18.61 5.15 1.77
CA SER A 25 -17.64 4.38 1.00
C SER A 25 -16.45 4.15 1.93
N GLU A 26 -16.13 2.91 2.22
CA GLU A 26 -14.91 2.60 2.97
C GLU A 26 -13.75 3.23 2.20
N LYS A 27 -12.95 4.05 2.90
CA LYS A 27 -11.77 4.66 2.31
C LYS A 27 -10.83 3.53 1.86
N THR A 28 -10.41 3.61 0.62
CA THR A 28 -9.39 2.69 0.09
C THR A 28 -8.01 3.05 0.64
N ASP A 29 -7.03 2.16 0.53
CA ASP A 29 -5.64 2.47 0.88
C ASP A 29 -5.11 3.63 0.04
N TRP A 30 -5.56 3.75 -1.21
CA TRP A 30 -5.21 4.90 -2.05
C TRP A 30 -5.77 6.22 -1.51
N ASP A 31 -7.01 6.25 -1.06
CA ASP A 31 -7.59 7.47 -0.46
C ASP A 31 -6.79 7.90 0.77
N TYR A 32 -6.31 6.93 1.56
CA TYR A 32 -5.44 7.21 2.71
C TYR A 32 -4.09 7.80 2.28
N ILE A 33 -3.44 7.23 1.27
CA ILE A 33 -2.15 7.70 0.74
C ILE A 33 -2.30 9.10 0.12
N ALA A 34 -3.34 9.31 -0.68
CA ALA A 34 -3.62 10.58 -1.34
C ALA A 34 -3.92 11.69 -0.31
N ASP A 35 -4.71 11.39 0.72
CA ASP A 35 -5.04 12.35 1.79
C ASP A 35 -3.78 12.79 2.57
N LYS A 36 -2.83 11.90 2.83
CA LYS A 36 -1.58 12.24 3.53
C LYS A 36 -0.51 12.84 2.60
N GLY A 37 -0.68 12.74 1.28
CA GLY A 37 0.22 13.31 0.27
C GLY A 37 1.61 12.66 0.19
N THR A 38 1.82 11.53 0.87
CA THR A 38 3.10 10.81 0.90
C THR A 38 2.90 9.31 0.70
N PHE A 39 3.85 8.67 0.01
CA PHE A 39 3.92 7.22 -0.15
C PHE A 39 5.20 6.70 0.50
N VAL A 40 5.07 5.86 1.51
CA VAL A 40 6.21 5.29 2.24
C VAL A 40 6.52 3.90 1.70
N ALA A 41 7.63 3.79 0.97
CA ALA A 41 8.15 2.52 0.46
C ALA A 41 9.07 1.86 1.50
N GLY A 42 8.73 0.66 1.94
CA GLY A 42 9.59 -0.18 2.77
C GLY A 42 10.64 -0.87 1.90
N ILE A 43 11.90 -0.59 2.17
CA ILE A 43 13.05 -1.09 1.40
C ILE A 43 14.08 -1.78 2.28
N THR A 44 14.92 -2.60 1.68
CA THR A 44 16.23 -3.01 2.23
C THR A 44 17.33 -2.59 1.28
N LEU A 45 18.52 -2.35 1.80
CA LEU A 45 19.66 -2.02 0.94
C LEU A 45 20.11 -3.26 0.17
N PHE A 46 20.07 -3.16 -1.14
CA PHE A 46 20.46 -4.23 -2.07
C PHE A 46 20.86 -3.62 -3.42
N GLU A 47 22.14 -3.45 -3.64
CA GLU A 47 22.67 -2.93 -4.89
C GLU A 47 22.46 -3.94 -6.05
N PRO A 48 22.01 -3.49 -7.23
CA PRO A 48 21.83 -2.11 -7.70
C PRO A 48 20.39 -1.60 -7.53
N MET A 49 19.57 -2.21 -6.70
CA MET A 49 18.15 -1.91 -6.57
C MET A 49 17.89 -0.71 -5.67
N ASN A 50 18.40 -0.75 -4.43
CA ASN A 50 18.36 0.34 -3.46
C ASN A 50 19.71 0.38 -2.73
N TYR A 51 20.40 1.48 -2.80
CA TYR A 51 21.70 1.66 -2.13
C TYR A 51 22.03 3.14 -1.95
N TYR A 52 22.98 3.44 -1.10
CA TYR A 52 23.51 4.80 -0.96
C TYR A 52 24.69 5.00 -1.89
N ASP A 53 24.69 6.10 -2.63
CA ASP A 53 25.82 6.49 -3.47
C ASP A 53 27.02 7.03 -2.66
N GLU A 54 28.06 7.49 -3.35
CA GLU A 54 29.27 8.04 -2.73
C GLU A 54 29.02 9.33 -1.93
N ASN A 55 27.89 10.02 -2.18
CA ASN A 55 27.48 11.23 -1.47
C ASN A 55 26.57 10.92 -0.28
N GLY A 56 26.17 9.64 -0.10
CA GLY A 56 25.23 9.20 0.92
C GLY A 56 23.77 9.43 0.52
N GLU A 57 23.49 9.61 -0.78
CA GLU A 57 22.12 9.74 -1.28
C GLU A 57 21.54 8.39 -1.69
N LEU A 58 20.30 8.12 -1.27
CA LEU A 58 19.60 6.89 -1.63
C LEU A 58 19.26 6.89 -3.13
N THR A 59 19.75 5.88 -3.84
CA THR A 59 19.63 5.70 -5.28
C THR A 59 19.43 4.21 -5.62
N GLY A 60 19.37 3.91 -6.91
CA GLY A 60 19.22 2.58 -7.46
C GLY A 60 17.93 2.43 -8.27
N PHE A 61 17.83 1.33 -8.98
CA PHE A 61 16.71 1.10 -9.91
C PHE A 61 15.35 1.25 -9.24
N GLU A 62 15.12 0.60 -8.11
CA GLU A 62 13.82 0.65 -7.42
C GLU A 62 13.57 1.98 -6.73
N THR A 63 14.62 2.62 -6.20
CA THR A 63 14.52 3.98 -5.65
C THR A 63 14.03 4.97 -6.72
N GLU A 64 14.66 4.98 -7.89
CA GLU A 64 14.28 5.89 -8.98
C GLU A 64 12.92 5.52 -9.58
N PHE A 65 12.61 4.24 -9.67
CA PHE A 65 11.30 3.79 -10.13
C PHE A 65 10.19 4.21 -9.16
N THR A 66 10.39 4.07 -7.85
CA THR A 66 9.45 4.55 -6.83
C THR A 66 9.20 6.05 -6.93
N LYS A 67 10.28 6.86 -7.05
CA LYS A 67 10.19 8.31 -7.25
C LYS A 67 9.34 8.65 -8.48
N ALA A 68 9.62 8.01 -9.63
CA ALA A 68 8.89 8.25 -10.87
C ALA A 68 7.41 7.85 -10.81
N VAL A 69 7.07 6.79 -10.07
CA VAL A 69 5.68 6.38 -9.85
C VAL A 69 4.98 7.39 -8.94
N CYS A 70 5.59 7.79 -7.84
CA CYS A 70 5.02 8.76 -6.90
C CYS A 70 4.79 10.13 -7.56
N GLU A 71 5.72 10.58 -8.41
CA GLU A 71 5.55 11.80 -9.21
C GLU A 71 4.30 11.72 -10.09
N LYS A 72 4.08 10.59 -10.79
CA LYS A 72 2.87 10.38 -11.61
C LYS A 72 1.59 10.33 -10.80
N LEU A 73 1.66 9.85 -9.57
CA LEU A 73 0.54 9.76 -8.64
C LEU A 73 0.28 11.08 -7.91
N GLY A 74 1.19 12.05 -7.99
CA GLY A 74 1.07 13.34 -7.32
C GLY A 74 1.29 13.27 -5.81
N VAL A 75 2.10 12.32 -5.32
CA VAL A 75 2.47 12.16 -3.91
C VAL A 75 3.99 12.18 -3.75
N GLU A 76 4.45 12.54 -2.55
CA GLU A 76 5.88 12.51 -2.22
C GLU A 76 6.34 11.07 -1.93
N ALA A 77 7.44 10.63 -2.55
CA ALA A 77 8.07 9.36 -2.23
C ALA A 77 8.88 9.47 -0.92
N LYS A 78 8.64 8.58 0.03
CA LYS A 78 9.45 8.40 1.23
C LYS A 78 9.94 6.97 1.30
N PHE A 79 11.16 6.79 1.79
CA PHE A 79 11.80 5.50 1.92
C PHE A 79 12.04 5.18 3.39
N GLN A 80 11.66 3.98 3.79
CA GLN A 80 11.92 3.46 5.12
C GLN A 80 12.69 2.15 4.99
N GLU A 81 13.90 2.12 5.53
CA GLU A 81 14.61 0.85 5.69
C GLU A 81 13.89 -0.01 6.73
N ILE A 82 13.61 -1.25 6.36
CA ILE A 82 12.93 -2.23 7.22
C ILE A 82 13.78 -3.48 7.43
N GLU A 83 13.53 -4.15 8.53
CA GLU A 83 14.00 -5.52 8.69
C GLU A 83 13.15 -6.45 7.82
N TRP A 84 13.80 -7.18 6.89
CA TRP A 84 13.09 -8.01 5.91
C TRP A 84 12.09 -8.98 6.52
N GLU A 85 12.43 -9.55 7.66
CA GLU A 85 11.55 -10.49 8.37
C GLU A 85 10.29 -9.82 8.95
N LYS A 86 10.31 -8.50 9.15
CA LYS A 86 9.20 -7.72 9.69
C LYS A 86 8.35 -7.05 8.63
N LYS A 87 8.65 -7.21 7.35
CA LYS A 87 7.99 -6.50 6.23
C LYS A 87 6.47 -6.54 6.25
N GLU A 88 5.88 -7.70 6.58
CA GLU A 88 4.42 -7.87 6.64
C GLU A 88 3.82 -7.20 7.87
N ILE A 89 4.55 -7.20 8.98
CA ILE A 89 4.16 -6.51 10.22
C ILE A 89 4.14 -5.00 9.98
N GLU A 90 5.19 -4.46 9.34
CA GLU A 90 5.30 -3.04 9.00
C GLU A 90 4.19 -2.60 8.03
N LEU A 91 3.89 -3.42 7.02
CA LEU A 91 2.80 -3.16 6.09
C LEU A 91 1.43 -3.13 6.80
N ASN A 92 1.14 -4.14 7.62
CA ASN A 92 -0.12 -4.24 8.36
C ASN A 92 -0.26 -3.14 9.41
N ALA A 93 0.83 -2.70 10.03
CA ALA A 93 0.87 -1.59 10.97
C ALA A 93 0.75 -0.21 10.29
N LYS A 94 0.78 -0.16 8.95
CA LYS A 94 0.78 1.07 8.14
C LYS A 94 1.96 2.01 8.45
N THR A 95 3.08 1.48 8.92
CA THR A 95 4.35 2.22 9.02
C THR A 95 4.97 2.40 7.64
N ILE A 96 4.70 1.48 6.73
CA ILE A 96 4.96 1.57 5.30
C ILE A 96 3.66 1.37 4.51
N ASP A 97 3.58 1.95 3.31
CA ASP A 97 2.43 1.80 2.42
C ASP A 97 2.61 0.66 1.43
N ALA A 98 3.84 0.33 1.12
CA ALA A 98 4.18 -0.82 0.29
C ALA A 98 5.55 -1.39 0.65
N ILE A 99 5.72 -2.69 0.44
CA ILE A 99 7.02 -3.35 0.40
C ILE A 99 7.54 -3.19 -1.01
N TRP A 100 8.61 -2.40 -1.19
CA TRP A 100 9.17 -2.12 -2.51
C TRP A 100 10.64 -2.52 -2.56
N ASN A 101 10.87 -3.81 -2.79
CA ASN A 101 12.21 -4.39 -2.72
C ASN A 101 12.33 -5.72 -3.49
N GLY A 102 11.80 -5.77 -4.71
CA GLY A 102 11.84 -6.99 -5.54
C GLY A 102 11.16 -8.21 -4.92
N LEU A 103 10.09 -8.00 -4.15
CA LEU A 103 9.38 -9.07 -3.45
C LEU A 103 8.82 -10.11 -4.43
N THR A 104 9.25 -11.37 -4.28
CA THR A 104 8.74 -12.47 -5.10
C THR A 104 7.27 -12.75 -4.77
N VAL A 105 6.43 -12.78 -5.80
CA VAL A 105 5.02 -13.14 -5.69
C VAL A 105 4.89 -14.64 -5.46
N THR A 106 4.25 -15.04 -4.36
CA THR A 106 3.88 -16.43 -4.06
C THR A 106 2.40 -16.51 -3.73
N GLU A 107 1.78 -17.68 -3.89
CA GLU A 107 0.34 -17.83 -3.54
C GLU A 107 0.10 -17.58 -2.05
N GLU A 108 0.98 -18.05 -1.18
CA GLU A 108 0.91 -17.81 0.27
C GLU A 108 0.87 -16.30 0.61
N ARG A 109 1.73 -15.52 -0.04
CA ARG A 109 1.76 -14.07 0.19
C ARG A 109 0.52 -13.34 -0.33
N LYS A 110 -0.07 -13.84 -1.42
CA LYS A 110 -1.32 -13.29 -1.97
C LYS A 110 -2.51 -13.41 -1.00
N GLU A 111 -2.46 -14.32 -0.05
CA GLU A 111 -3.48 -14.46 0.98
C GLU A 111 -3.44 -13.30 1.99
N ASN A 112 -2.26 -12.69 2.17
CA ASN A 112 -2.02 -11.68 3.20
C ASN A 112 -1.80 -10.27 2.67
N MET A 113 -1.53 -10.09 1.37
CA MET A 113 -1.27 -8.79 0.76
C MET A 113 -1.64 -8.74 -0.71
N SER A 114 -1.90 -7.54 -1.21
CA SER A 114 -2.12 -7.28 -2.63
C SER A 114 -0.80 -7.01 -3.34
N PHE A 115 -0.72 -7.39 -4.61
CA PHE A 115 0.47 -7.21 -5.45
C PHE A 115 0.15 -6.36 -6.67
N SER A 116 1.12 -5.54 -7.08
CA SER A 116 1.11 -4.90 -8.40
C SER A 116 1.36 -5.94 -9.51
N LYS A 117 1.29 -5.49 -10.76
CA LYS A 117 1.84 -6.28 -11.88
C LYS A 117 3.35 -6.44 -11.70
N SER A 118 3.87 -7.62 -12.03
CA SER A 118 5.32 -7.86 -12.02
C SER A 118 6.02 -6.93 -13.03
N TYR A 119 7.02 -6.19 -12.58
CA TYR A 119 7.80 -5.25 -13.39
C TYR A 119 9.24 -5.71 -13.65
N VAL A 120 9.71 -6.73 -12.91
CA VAL A 120 11.05 -7.31 -13.03
C VAL A 120 10.95 -8.83 -12.97
N ARG A 121 11.82 -9.53 -13.71
CA ARG A 121 12.02 -10.97 -13.58
C ARG A 121 13.22 -11.25 -12.70
N ASN A 122 13.02 -12.05 -11.68
CA ASN A 122 14.04 -12.47 -10.75
C ASN A 122 14.38 -13.97 -10.93
N LYS A 123 15.65 -14.34 -10.74
CA LYS A 123 16.11 -15.73 -10.71
C LYS A 123 17.16 -15.90 -9.63
N GLN A 124 17.04 -16.96 -8.86
CA GLN A 124 18.13 -17.44 -8.04
C GLN A 124 19.01 -18.35 -8.90
N VAL A 125 20.32 -18.14 -8.85
CA VAL A 125 21.31 -18.92 -9.60
C VAL A 125 22.41 -19.38 -8.66
N VAL A 126 22.98 -20.53 -8.96
CA VAL A 126 24.18 -21.02 -8.29
C VAL A 126 25.39 -20.63 -9.14
N ILE A 127 26.33 -19.92 -8.53
CA ILE A 127 27.60 -19.60 -9.18
C ILE A 127 28.62 -20.60 -8.68
N ILE A 128 29.25 -21.32 -9.60
CA ILE A 128 30.34 -22.26 -9.30
C ILE A 128 31.59 -21.82 -10.05
N ASN A 129 32.74 -22.20 -9.51
CA ASN A 129 34.00 -22.04 -10.21
C ASN A 129 34.01 -22.92 -11.45
N THR A 130 34.41 -22.39 -12.61
CA THR A 130 34.45 -23.11 -13.88
C THR A 130 35.32 -24.37 -13.85
N LYS A 131 36.25 -24.47 -12.88
CA LYS A 131 37.04 -25.69 -12.65
C LYS A 131 36.19 -26.90 -12.20
N TYR A 132 34.98 -26.63 -11.67
CA TYR A 132 34.07 -27.68 -11.16
C TYR A 132 32.76 -27.76 -11.97
N ALA A 133 32.69 -27.08 -13.12
CA ALA A 133 31.58 -27.09 -14.05
C ALA A 133 31.64 -28.29 -15.01
#